data_9dacef5e2be6b770653fac6a0ee1baf0
#
_entry.id   9dacef5e2be6b770653fac6a0ee1baf0
#
_cell.length_a   1.000
_cell.length_b   1.000
_cell.length_c   1.000
_cell.angle_alpha   90.00
_cell.angle_beta   90.00
_cell.angle_gamma   90.00
#
_symmetry.space_group_name_H-M   'P 1'
#
loop_
_entity.id
_entity.type
_entity.pdbx_description
1 polymer ?
#
loop_
_entity_poly.entity_id
_entity_poly.type
_entity_poly.pdbx_seq_one_letter_code
_entity_poly.pdbx_strand_id
1 'polypeptide(L)' 'METITKIKVIRILKNHGHNNYNELKDFIKDLGNKEIYKLQHIKDWLGY' A
#
# COMPACT_ATOMS: atom_id res chain seq x y z
N MET A 1 1.98 17.11 -4.55
CA MET A 1 1.73 15.68 -4.71
C MET A 1 1.19 15.11 -3.42
N GLU A 2 0.15 14.33 -3.51
CA GLU A 2 -0.39 13.70 -2.32
C GLU A 2 0.44 12.49 -1.92
N THR A 3 0.62 12.35 -0.61
CA THR A 3 1.34 11.23 -0.05
C THR A 3 0.44 10.50 0.94
N ILE A 4 0.82 9.27 1.27
CA ILE A 4 0.07 8.44 2.20
C ILE A 4 1.07 7.68 3.06
N THR A 5 0.75 7.54 4.34
CA THR A 5 1.60 6.82 5.26
C THR A 5 1.43 5.31 5.11
N LYS A 6 2.45 4.56 5.48
CA LYS A 6 2.40 3.10 5.46
C LYS A 6 1.25 2.56 6.30
N ILE A 7 0.99 3.17 7.45
CA ILE A 7 -0.10 2.75 8.32
C ILE A 7 -1.44 2.89 7.63
N LYS A 8 -1.65 3.99 6.90
CA LYS A 8 -2.87 4.19 6.14
C LYS A 8 -3.00 3.20 4.99
N VAL A 9 -1.88 2.88 4.33
CA VAL A 9 -1.88 1.88 3.26
C VAL A 9 -2.33 0.53 3.80
N ILE A 10 -1.78 0.12 4.94
CA ILE A 10 -2.17 -1.15 5.56
C ILE A 10 -3.67 -1.16 5.88
N ARG A 11 -4.19 -0.04 6.37
CA ARG A 11 -5.62 0.08 6.67
C ARG A 11 -6.47 -0.04 5.40
N ILE A 12 -6.03 0.59 4.31
CA ILE A 12 -6.72 0.48 3.02
C ILE A 12 -6.72 -0.95 2.54
N LEU A 13 -5.60 -1.65 2.64
CA LEU A 13 -5.51 -3.04 2.23
C LEU A 13 -6.49 -3.91 3.02
N LYS A 14 -6.61 -3.70 4.32
CA LYS A 14 -7.56 -4.44 5.14
C LYS A 14 -8.99 -4.16 4.72
N ASN A 15 -9.32 -2.90 4.43
CA ASN A 15 -10.67 -2.51 4.03
C ASN A 15 -11.05 -3.11 2.68
N HIS A 16 -10.08 -3.39 1.83
CA HIS A 16 -10.31 -4.00 0.52
C HIS A 16 -10.17 -5.53 0.54
N GLY A 17 -10.08 -6.11 1.73
CA GLY A 17 -9.97 -7.56 1.85
C GLY A 17 -8.56 -8.09 1.64
N HIS A 18 -7.57 -7.22 1.55
CA HIS A 18 -6.17 -7.59 1.35
C HIS A 18 -5.42 -7.65 2.68
N ASN A 19 -6.02 -8.27 3.69
CA ASN A 19 -5.37 -8.36 5.00
C ASN A 19 -4.48 -9.58 5.14
N ASN A 20 -4.03 -10.12 4.02
CA ASN A 20 -3.13 -11.26 4.00
C ASN A 20 -1.69 -10.79 4.14
N TYR A 21 -0.94 -11.50 4.97
CA TYR A 21 0.48 -11.22 5.18
C TYR A 21 1.27 -11.27 3.86
N ASN A 22 0.94 -12.22 2.99
CA ASN A 22 1.62 -12.36 1.70
C ASN A 22 1.42 -11.14 0.81
N GLU A 23 0.22 -10.57 0.82
CA GLU A 23 -0.05 -9.36 0.03
C GLU A 23 0.73 -8.16 0.55
N LEU A 24 0.86 -8.04 1.86
CA LEU A 24 1.66 -6.99 2.45
C LEU A 24 3.13 -7.14 2.07
N LYS A 25 3.64 -8.37 2.05
CA LYS A 25 5.02 -8.63 1.61
C LYS A 25 5.20 -8.27 0.14
N ASP A 26 4.23 -8.61 -0.71
CA ASP A 26 4.29 -8.25 -2.13
C ASP A 26 4.28 -6.74 -2.31
N PHE A 27 3.46 -6.03 -1.54
CA PHE A 27 3.42 -4.58 -1.58
C PHE A 27 4.79 -3.98 -1.25
N ILE A 28 5.41 -4.46 -0.18
CA ILE A 28 6.72 -3.96 0.24
C ILE A 28 7.79 -4.31 -0.79
N LYS A 29 7.70 -5.49 -1.38
CA LYS A 29 8.65 -5.92 -2.40
C LYS A 29 8.56 -5.04 -3.65
N ASP A 30 7.35 -4.67 -4.05
CA ASP A 30 7.14 -3.87 -5.26
C ASP A 30 7.46 -2.40 -5.05
N LEU A 31 7.06 -1.83 -3.92
CA LEU A 31 7.17 -0.40 -3.66
C LEU A 31 8.28 -0.03 -2.68
N GLY A 32 8.85 -1.02 -2.01
CA GLY A 32 9.89 -0.80 -1.01
C GLY A 32 9.30 -0.56 0.38
N ASN A 33 10.14 -0.73 1.38
CA ASN A 33 9.75 -0.52 2.78
C ASN A 33 9.99 0.93 3.16
N LYS A 34 8.97 1.76 3.00
CA LYS A 34 9.03 3.19 3.28
C LYS A 34 7.96 3.56 4.29
N GLU A 35 8.15 4.68 4.96
CA GLU A 35 7.13 5.21 5.87
C GLU A 35 6.06 6.01 5.15
N ILE A 36 6.42 6.60 4.01
CA ILE A 36 5.52 7.44 3.22
C ILE A 36 5.63 7.02 1.76
N TYR A 37 4.50 6.93 1.09
CA TYR A 37 4.41 6.59 -0.31
C TYR A 37 3.66 7.67 -1.07
N LYS A 38 3.85 7.74 -2.39
CA LYS A 38 3.03 8.59 -3.24
C LYS A 38 1.67 7.93 -3.42
N LEU A 39 0.61 8.70 -3.23
CA LEU A 39 -0.75 8.16 -3.34
C LEU A 39 -1.00 7.53 -4.70
N GLN A 40 -0.49 8.13 -5.77
CA GLN A 40 -0.67 7.60 -7.11
C GLN A 40 -0.06 6.21 -7.25
N HIS A 41 1.10 5.97 -6.65
CA HIS A 41 1.74 4.66 -6.69
C HIS A 41 0.87 3.60 -5.99
N ILE A 42 0.23 3.98 -4.90
CA ILE A 42 -0.66 3.07 -4.18
C ILE A 42 -1.88 2.74 -5.03
N LYS A 43 -2.47 3.75 -5.67
CA LYS A 43 -3.61 3.53 -6.56
C LYS A 43 -3.25 2.61 -7.72
N ASP A 44 -2.10 2.84 -8.32
CA ASP A 44 -1.62 2.01 -9.43
C ASP A 44 -1.43 0.56 -8.98
N TRP A 45 -0.85 0.37 -7.80
CA TRP A 45 -0.64 -0.98 -7.28
C TRP A 45 -1.95 -1.69 -6.97
N LEU A 46 -2.94 -0.95 -6.45
CA LEU A 46 -4.26 -1.52 -6.14
C LEU A 46 -5.14 -1.70 -7.37
N GLY A 47 -4.78 -1.06 -8.47
CA GLY A 47 -5.55 -1.17 -9.71
C GLY A 47 -6.66 -0.13 -9.86
N TYR A 48 -6.55 0.97 -9.16
CA TYR A 48 -7.56 2.05 -9.24
C TYR A 48 -7.21 3.06 -10.32
#